data_535bf5c85c0508f689a1aa4b63d1858b
#
_entry.id   535bf5c85c0508f689a1aa4b63d1858b
#
_cell.length_a   1.000
_cell.length_b   1.000
_cell.length_c   1.000
_cell.angle_alpha   90.00
_cell.angle_beta   90.00
_cell.angle_gamma   90.00
#
_symmetry.space_group_name_H-M   'P 1'
#
loop_
_entity.id
_entity.type
_entity.pdbx_description
1 polymer ?
#
loop_
_entity_poly.entity_id
_entity_poly.type
_entity_poly.pdbx_seq_one_letter_code
_entity_poly.pdbx_strand_id
1 'polypeptide(L)'
;MSGIITKLGFGALLAMAGTSLASAAEHQIMMLDNGPEGIMVFDPPYLKVNKGDTVTFVAKDPGHNIISGYVPDGGPTWKGHVGQNLSVTLDTEGVYIYECDLHNPLGMVGVIQVGNPVNLDAAKKAGAKITKGMAMNADRLESYLDKVH
;
A
#
# COMPACT_ATOMS: atom_id res chain seq x y z
N MET A 1 19.99 -71.85 -26.78
CA MET A 1 20.69 -70.77 -26.01
C MET A 1 19.83 -69.51 -26.07
N SER A 2 19.19 -69.24 -24.98
CA SER A 2 18.12 -68.19 -24.90
C SER A 2 18.73 -66.91 -24.38
N GLY A 3 18.66 -65.82 -25.18
CA GLY A 3 19.09 -64.45 -24.75
C GLY A 3 17.91 -63.64 -24.35
N ILE A 4 17.85 -63.31 -23.07
CA ILE A 4 16.81 -62.43 -22.47
C ILE A 4 17.23 -60.96 -22.67
N ILE A 5 16.45 -60.21 -23.45
CA ILE A 5 16.65 -58.77 -23.62
C ILE A 5 15.76 -58.04 -22.58
N THR A 6 16.40 -57.50 -21.56
CA THR A 6 15.73 -56.66 -20.54
C THR A 6 15.56 -55.25 -21.10
N LYS A 7 14.32 -54.81 -21.34
CA LYS A 7 14.00 -53.39 -21.68
C LYS A 7 13.93 -52.58 -20.41
N LEU A 8 14.90 -51.67 -20.20
CA LEU A 8 14.78 -50.60 -19.19
C LEU A 8 13.75 -49.56 -19.67
N GLY A 9 12.66 -49.48 -18.99
CA GLY A 9 11.70 -48.41 -19.18
C GLY A 9 12.19 -47.11 -18.49
N PHE A 10 12.44 -46.10 -19.28
CA PHE A 10 12.79 -44.75 -18.78
C PHE A 10 11.47 -44.04 -18.47
N GLY A 11 11.07 -44.01 -17.19
CA GLY A 11 9.93 -43.25 -16.72
C GLY A 11 10.28 -41.76 -16.61
N ALA A 12 9.78 -40.94 -17.55
CA ALA A 12 9.89 -39.50 -17.46
C ALA A 12 8.92 -38.97 -16.37
N LEU A 13 9.48 -38.54 -15.26
CA LEU A 13 8.73 -37.85 -14.21
C LEU A 13 8.46 -36.40 -14.66
N LEU A 14 7.22 -36.13 -15.12
CA LEU A 14 6.78 -34.78 -15.48
C LEU A 14 6.53 -34.00 -14.21
N ALA A 15 7.48 -33.15 -13.78
CA ALA A 15 7.28 -32.24 -12.68
C ALA A 15 6.29 -31.14 -13.11
N MET A 16 5.05 -31.22 -12.67
CA MET A 16 4.09 -30.10 -12.78
C MET A 16 4.52 -28.99 -11.81
N ALA A 17 5.19 -27.96 -12.35
CA ALA A 17 5.39 -26.70 -11.66
C ALA A 17 4.01 -26.02 -11.50
N GLY A 18 3.41 -26.17 -10.33
CA GLY A 18 2.19 -25.44 -9.99
C GLY A 18 2.49 -23.95 -9.92
N THR A 19 2.04 -23.17 -10.90
CA THR A 19 2.02 -21.71 -10.81
C THR A 19 0.99 -21.32 -9.75
N SER A 20 1.47 -20.97 -8.56
CA SER A 20 0.64 -20.33 -7.55
C SER A 20 0.21 -18.96 -8.08
N LEU A 21 -1.05 -18.81 -8.47
CA LEU A 21 -1.65 -17.53 -8.74
C LEU A 21 -1.74 -16.81 -7.39
N ALA A 22 -0.90 -15.79 -7.19
CA ALA A 22 -1.04 -14.90 -6.04
C ALA A 22 -2.42 -14.24 -6.16
N SER A 23 -3.31 -14.55 -5.22
CA SER A 23 -4.62 -13.90 -5.11
C SER A 23 -4.39 -12.47 -4.58
N ALA A 24 -5.07 -11.49 -5.18
CA ALA A 24 -5.11 -10.14 -4.65
C ALA A 24 -5.64 -10.15 -3.21
N ALA A 25 -4.93 -9.48 -2.30
CA ALA A 25 -5.30 -9.41 -0.89
C ALA A 25 -6.10 -8.13 -0.59
N GLU A 26 -6.91 -8.19 0.47
CA GLU A 26 -7.64 -7.06 1.00
C GLU A 26 -6.96 -6.56 2.28
N HIS A 27 -6.75 -5.25 2.36
CA HIS A 27 -6.16 -4.57 3.51
C HIS A 27 -7.08 -3.47 4.00
N GLN A 28 -6.95 -3.09 5.27
CA GLN A 28 -7.72 -1.99 5.84
C GLN A 28 -6.81 -0.97 6.50
N ILE A 29 -7.17 0.31 6.37
CA ILE A 29 -6.57 1.44 7.07
C ILE A 29 -7.71 2.20 7.73
N MET A 30 -7.67 2.32 9.06
CA MET A 30 -8.68 3.04 9.83
C MET A 30 -8.39 4.54 9.81
N MET A 31 -9.43 5.36 9.72
CA MET A 31 -9.39 6.80 9.93
C MET A 31 -9.88 7.10 11.35
N LEU A 32 -9.00 7.68 12.19
CA LEU A 32 -9.20 7.78 13.63
C LEU A 32 -8.99 9.19 14.16
N ASP A 33 -9.88 9.65 15.06
CA ASP A 33 -9.65 10.83 15.89
C ASP A 33 -8.48 10.61 16.87
N ASN A 34 -8.40 9.39 17.44
CA ASN A 34 -7.35 8.97 18.36
C ASN A 34 -6.90 7.54 18.02
N GLY A 35 -5.63 7.34 17.81
CA GLY A 35 -5.04 6.05 17.50
C GLY A 35 -3.69 5.82 18.20
N PRO A 36 -2.99 4.73 17.85
CA PRO A 36 -1.72 4.38 18.51
C PRO A 36 -0.64 5.45 18.43
N GLU A 37 -0.64 6.26 17.36
CA GLU A 37 0.36 7.31 17.13
C GLU A 37 -0.14 8.73 17.49
N GLY A 38 -1.26 8.83 18.22
CA GLY A 38 -1.81 10.09 18.70
C GLY A 38 -3.13 10.48 18.06
N ILE A 39 -3.39 11.79 17.98
CA ILE A 39 -4.63 12.34 17.43
C ILE A 39 -4.57 12.45 15.90
N MET A 40 -5.74 12.37 15.26
CA MET A 40 -5.91 12.57 13.81
C MET A 40 -4.92 11.70 13.03
N VAL A 41 -5.16 10.40 12.99
CA VAL A 41 -4.25 9.41 12.42
C VAL A 41 -4.95 8.42 11.51
N PHE A 42 -4.18 7.86 10.59
CA PHE A 42 -4.50 6.61 9.92
C PHE A 42 -3.85 5.45 10.68
N ASP A 43 -4.50 4.30 10.73
CA ASP A 43 -3.96 3.11 11.39
C ASP A 43 -4.18 1.84 10.54
N PRO A 44 -3.12 1.17 10.09
CA PRO A 44 -1.70 1.58 10.18
C PRO A 44 -1.38 2.77 9.27
N PRO A 45 -0.45 3.67 9.67
CA PRO A 45 -0.08 4.83 8.86
C PRO A 45 0.92 4.51 7.74
N TYR A 46 1.61 3.38 7.84
CA TYR A 46 2.43 2.79 6.78
C TYR A 46 1.98 1.37 6.51
N LEU A 47 1.79 1.05 5.24
CA LEU A 47 1.38 -0.27 4.79
C LEU A 47 2.16 -0.69 3.55
N LYS A 48 2.72 -1.91 3.56
CA LYS A 48 3.32 -2.53 2.36
C LYS A 48 2.37 -3.57 1.81
N VAL A 49 2.06 -3.48 0.53
CA VAL A 49 1.13 -4.37 -0.18
C VAL A 49 1.74 -4.86 -1.50
N ASN A 50 1.13 -5.86 -2.10
CA ASN A 50 1.50 -6.33 -3.43
C ASN A 50 0.71 -5.58 -4.50
N LYS A 51 1.29 -5.54 -5.70
CA LYS A 51 0.58 -5.04 -6.88
C LYS A 51 -0.71 -5.84 -7.10
N GLY A 52 -1.83 -5.14 -7.28
CA GLY A 52 -3.16 -5.72 -7.47
C GLY A 52 -3.96 -5.89 -6.17
N ASP A 53 -3.36 -5.66 -5.01
CA ASP A 53 -4.08 -5.67 -3.74
C ASP A 53 -5.04 -4.48 -3.65
N THR A 54 -6.10 -4.64 -2.85
CA THR A 54 -7.08 -3.59 -2.56
C THR A 54 -6.90 -3.09 -1.13
N VAL A 55 -6.85 -1.78 -0.96
CA VAL A 55 -6.83 -1.11 0.34
C VAL A 55 -8.15 -0.40 0.56
N THR A 56 -8.83 -0.73 1.66
CA THR A 56 -10.06 -0.06 2.09
C THR A 56 -9.75 0.89 3.24
N PHE A 57 -9.95 2.17 3.00
CA PHE A 57 -9.93 3.19 4.05
C PHE A 57 -11.27 3.20 4.75
N VAL A 58 -11.27 2.93 6.06
CA VAL A 58 -12.48 2.77 6.86
C VAL A 58 -12.70 4.02 7.72
N ALA A 59 -13.81 4.71 7.51
CA ALA A 59 -14.22 5.85 8.33
C ALA A 59 -14.71 5.34 9.70
N LYS A 60 -13.75 4.91 10.56
CA LYS A 60 -14.07 4.45 11.92
C LYS A 60 -14.63 5.58 12.74
N ASP A 61 -14.02 6.76 12.65
CA ASP A 61 -14.54 8.02 13.18
C ASP A 61 -15.03 8.88 12.00
N PRO A 62 -16.19 9.54 12.10
CA PRO A 62 -16.92 10.08 10.95
C PRO A 62 -16.39 11.42 10.42
N GLY A 63 -15.42 12.04 11.10
CA GLY A 63 -14.92 13.38 10.75
C GLY A 63 -13.84 13.42 9.68
N HIS A 64 -13.53 12.28 9.02
CA HIS A 64 -12.40 12.15 8.12
C HIS A 64 -12.82 11.84 6.69
N ASN A 65 -11.95 12.19 5.75
CA ASN A 65 -11.96 11.69 4.39
C ASN A 65 -10.55 11.21 4.01
N ILE A 66 -10.39 10.76 2.79
CA ILE A 66 -9.12 10.28 2.24
C ILE A 66 -8.91 10.82 0.83
N ILE A 67 -7.76 11.44 0.61
CA ILE A 67 -7.31 11.87 -0.71
C ILE A 67 -5.91 11.33 -1.01
N SER A 68 -5.60 11.10 -2.29
CA SER A 68 -4.23 10.85 -2.72
C SER A 68 -3.46 12.16 -2.76
N GLY A 69 -2.41 12.30 -1.95
CA GLY A 69 -1.51 13.45 -1.95
C GLY A 69 -0.40 13.33 -2.99
N TYR A 70 0.11 12.10 -3.19
CA TYR A 70 1.08 11.76 -4.22
C TYR A 70 0.93 10.31 -4.65
N VAL A 71 1.06 10.04 -5.94
CA VAL A 71 1.01 8.69 -6.52
C VAL A 71 2.15 8.50 -7.52
N PRO A 72 2.62 7.26 -7.76
CA PRO A 72 3.57 6.98 -8.84
C PRO A 72 2.94 7.26 -10.21
N ASP A 73 3.77 7.46 -11.23
CA ASP A 73 3.32 7.67 -12.60
C ASP A 73 2.44 6.51 -13.08
N GLY A 74 1.25 6.84 -13.57
CA GLY A 74 0.24 5.87 -13.99
C GLY A 74 -0.54 5.21 -12.84
N GLY A 75 -0.25 5.56 -11.59
CA GLY A 75 -1.01 5.09 -10.44
C GLY A 75 -2.38 5.73 -10.31
N PRO A 76 -3.34 5.06 -9.65
CA PRO A 76 -4.67 5.61 -9.41
C PRO A 76 -4.61 6.80 -8.46
N THR A 77 -5.44 7.80 -8.73
CA THR A 77 -5.74 8.89 -7.80
C THR A 77 -7.14 8.72 -7.22
N TRP A 78 -7.36 9.21 -6.01
CA TRP A 78 -8.66 9.09 -5.34
C TRP A 78 -8.99 10.30 -4.47
N LYS A 79 -10.29 10.51 -4.28
CA LYS A 79 -10.85 11.45 -3.32
C LYS A 79 -12.14 10.88 -2.74
N GLY A 80 -12.09 10.51 -1.48
CA GLY A 80 -13.25 10.01 -0.72
C GLY A 80 -14.10 11.14 -0.14
N HIS A 81 -15.35 10.82 0.16
CA HIS A 81 -16.25 11.70 0.89
C HIS A 81 -16.04 11.56 2.41
N VAL A 82 -16.30 12.65 3.14
CA VAL A 82 -16.22 12.68 4.61
C VAL A 82 -17.17 11.64 5.22
N GLY A 83 -16.66 10.86 6.16
CA GLY A 83 -17.43 9.83 6.88
C GLY A 83 -17.77 8.60 6.07
N GLN A 84 -17.17 8.39 4.89
CA GLN A 84 -17.43 7.23 4.04
C GLN A 84 -16.16 6.39 3.85
N ASN A 85 -16.36 5.08 3.75
CA ASN A 85 -15.30 4.16 3.35
C ASN A 85 -14.97 4.33 1.86
N LEU A 86 -13.70 4.09 1.52
CA LEU A 86 -13.23 4.07 0.15
C LEU A 86 -12.29 2.89 -0.06
N SER A 87 -12.54 2.08 -1.10
CA SER A 87 -11.64 1.02 -1.53
C SER A 87 -10.90 1.41 -2.80
N VAL A 88 -9.60 1.15 -2.83
CA VAL A 88 -8.73 1.44 -3.99
C VAL A 88 -7.91 0.20 -4.30
N THR A 89 -7.96 -0.26 -5.56
CA THR A 89 -7.08 -1.31 -6.05
C THR A 89 -5.79 -0.69 -6.58
N LEU A 90 -4.65 -1.21 -6.14
CA LEU A 90 -3.33 -0.63 -6.39
C LEU A 90 -2.54 -1.46 -7.40
N ASP A 91 -2.72 -1.13 -8.69
CA ASP A 91 -2.13 -1.87 -9.82
C ASP A 91 -0.75 -1.37 -10.25
N THR A 92 -0.28 -0.27 -9.70
CA THR A 92 0.99 0.36 -10.08
C THR A 92 1.96 0.30 -8.90
N GLU A 93 3.15 -0.26 -9.11
CA GLU A 93 4.21 -0.30 -8.10
C GLU A 93 4.72 1.11 -7.77
N GLY A 94 5.14 1.26 -6.53
CA GLY A 94 5.75 2.48 -6.03
C GLY A 94 5.20 2.93 -4.69
N VAL A 95 5.57 4.14 -4.31
CA VAL A 95 5.21 4.79 -3.05
C VAL A 95 4.08 5.76 -3.29
N TYR A 96 3.02 5.63 -2.51
CA TYR A 96 1.86 6.50 -2.47
C TYR A 96 1.83 7.25 -1.16
N ILE A 97 1.53 8.55 -1.19
CA ILE A 97 1.23 9.36 0.00
C ILE A 97 -0.25 9.71 -0.05
N TYR A 98 -0.93 9.50 1.06
CA TYR A 98 -2.34 9.86 1.21
C TYR A 98 -2.53 10.72 2.47
N GLU A 99 -3.61 11.48 2.51
CA GLU A 99 -3.88 12.44 3.56
C GLU A 99 -5.38 12.63 3.78
N CYS A 100 -5.76 13.11 4.96
CA CYS A 100 -7.07 13.64 5.21
C CYS A 100 -7.10 15.11 4.79
N ASP A 101 -7.99 15.47 3.84
CA ASP A 101 -8.13 16.83 3.32
C ASP A 101 -8.45 17.86 4.44
N LEU A 102 -9.22 17.42 5.43
CA LEU A 102 -9.63 18.27 6.56
C LEU A 102 -8.56 18.39 7.66
N HIS A 103 -7.75 17.34 7.88
CA HIS A 103 -6.83 17.25 9.00
C HIS A 103 -5.35 17.16 8.58
N ASN A 104 -5.03 17.44 7.31
CA ASN A 104 -3.64 17.62 6.87
C ASN A 104 -2.88 18.62 7.75
N PRO A 105 -3.42 19.78 8.15
CA PRO A 105 -2.72 20.71 9.03
C PRO A 105 -2.33 20.11 10.39
N LEU A 106 -3.00 19.05 10.84
CA LEU A 106 -2.70 18.31 12.07
C LEU A 106 -1.77 17.12 11.87
N GLY A 107 -1.28 16.92 10.64
CA GLY A 107 -0.39 15.81 10.29
C GLY A 107 -1.11 14.48 10.08
N MET A 108 -2.39 14.50 9.64
CA MET A 108 -3.13 13.28 9.29
C MET A 108 -2.76 12.81 7.89
N VAL A 109 -1.75 11.98 7.82
CA VAL A 109 -1.09 11.52 6.58
C VAL A 109 -0.63 10.08 6.73
N GLY A 110 -0.44 9.39 5.62
CA GLY A 110 0.11 8.04 5.62
C GLY A 110 0.78 7.67 4.30
N VAL A 111 1.40 6.49 4.27
CA VAL A 111 2.19 5.98 3.14
C VAL A 111 1.78 4.55 2.83
N ILE A 112 1.59 4.25 1.55
CA ILE A 112 1.48 2.88 1.06
C ILE A 112 2.66 2.61 0.12
N GLN A 113 3.36 1.49 0.35
CA GLN A 113 4.32 0.94 -0.58
C GLN A 113 3.68 -0.23 -1.33
N VAL A 114 3.61 -0.14 -2.65
CA VAL A 114 3.14 -1.21 -3.53
C VAL A 114 4.33 -1.85 -4.20
N GLY A 115 4.65 -3.10 -3.85
CA GLY A 115 5.80 -3.81 -4.39
C GLY A 115 7.11 -3.06 -4.21
N ASN A 116 7.85 -2.83 -5.30
CA ASN A 116 9.12 -2.11 -5.29
C ASN A 116 8.92 -0.59 -5.22
N PRO A 117 9.70 0.14 -4.39
CA PRO A 117 9.53 1.58 -4.19
C PRO A 117 10.26 2.39 -5.29
N VAL A 118 9.89 2.18 -6.55
CA VAL A 118 10.57 2.70 -7.76
C VAL A 118 10.62 4.24 -7.86
N ASN A 119 9.79 4.94 -7.09
CA ASN A 119 9.65 6.40 -7.09
C ASN A 119 9.95 7.04 -5.72
N LEU A 120 10.72 6.37 -4.84
CA LEU A 120 10.93 6.82 -3.45
C LEU A 120 11.48 8.25 -3.37
N ASP A 121 12.46 8.61 -4.19
CA ASP A 121 13.05 9.96 -4.19
C ASP A 121 12.03 11.03 -4.58
N ALA A 122 11.18 10.74 -5.57
CA ALA A 122 10.11 11.63 -5.98
C ALA A 122 9.02 11.73 -4.88
N ALA A 123 8.69 10.63 -4.23
CA ALA A 123 7.76 10.60 -3.10
C ALA A 123 8.29 11.43 -1.91
N LYS A 124 9.58 11.32 -1.57
CA LYS A 124 10.21 12.15 -0.53
C LYS A 124 10.15 13.64 -0.86
N LYS A 125 10.41 14.02 -2.13
CA LYS A 125 10.28 15.41 -2.59
C LYS A 125 8.83 15.93 -2.54
N ALA A 126 7.86 15.09 -2.91
CA ALA A 126 6.44 15.42 -2.80
C ALA A 126 6.02 15.55 -1.33
N GLY A 127 6.45 14.62 -0.47
CA GLY A 127 6.22 14.65 0.97
C GLY A 127 6.73 15.95 1.61
N ALA A 128 7.93 16.40 1.26
CA ALA A 128 8.47 17.67 1.75
C ALA A 128 7.63 18.90 1.34
N LYS A 129 6.86 18.82 0.26
CA LYS A 129 5.90 19.88 -0.12
C LYS A 129 4.60 19.78 0.68
N ILE A 130 4.10 18.56 0.88
CA ILE A 130 2.87 18.28 1.65
C ILE A 130 3.06 18.74 3.09
N THR A 131 4.19 18.44 3.72
CA THR A 131 4.47 18.81 5.12
C THR A 131 4.56 20.31 5.37
N LYS A 132 4.80 21.13 4.33
CA LYS A 132 4.79 22.60 4.47
C LYS A 132 3.42 23.17 4.88
N GLY A 133 2.34 22.44 4.61
CA GLY A 133 0.98 22.81 5.04
C GLY A 133 0.62 22.35 6.45
N MET A 134 1.49 21.58 7.11
CA MET A 134 1.23 21.01 8.42
C MET A 134 1.67 21.98 9.53
N ALA A 135 0.75 22.27 10.43
CA ALA A 135 1.02 23.06 11.64
C ALA A 135 1.50 22.19 12.80
N MET A 136 1.16 20.89 12.79
CA MET A 136 1.50 19.90 13.82
C MET A 136 1.95 18.58 13.16
N ASN A 137 2.81 17.84 13.88
CA ASN A 137 3.21 16.47 13.51
C ASN A 137 3.77 16.34 12.08
N ALA A 138 4.45 17.36 11.57
CA ALA A 138 5.02 17.38 10.23
C ALA A 138 6.09 16.29 10.01
N ASP A 139 6.71 15.81 11.08
CA ASP A 139 7.70 14.74 11.11
C ASP A 139 7.12 13.33 10.85
N ARG A 140 5.81 13.15 11.02
CA ARG A 140 5.15 11.85 10.79
C ARG A 140 5.41 11.31 9.38
N LEU A 141 5.23 12.15 8.36
CA LEU A 141 5.37 11.70 6.97
C LEU A 141 6.79 11.22 6.66
N GLU A 142 7.82 11.93 7.14
CA GLU A 142 9.21 11.52 6.98
C GLU A 142 9.45 10.17 7.66
N SER A 143 8.97 10.00 8.91
CA SER A 143 9.11 8.74 9.65
C SER A 143 8.43 7.55 8.97
N TYR A 144 7.32 7.78 8.23
CA TYR A 144 6.66 6.73 7.46
C TYR A 144 7.39 6.43 6.15
N LEU A 145 7.91 7.44 5.47
CA LEU A 145 8.72 7.26 4.26
C LEU A 145 10.05 6.54 4.55
N ASP A 146 10.59 6.67 5.75
CA ASP A 146 11.82 5.97 6.16
C ASP A 146 11.60 4.47 6.43
N LYS A 147 10.34 4.02 6.53
CA LYS A 147 9.98 2.59 6.60
C LYS A 147 9.97 1.90 5.24
N VAL A 148 10.03 2.65 4.15
CA VAL A 148 10.01 2.13 2.77
C VAL A 148 11.31 1.41 2.45
N HIS A 149 11.21 0.16 1.92
CA HIS A 149 12.37 -0.71 1.64
C HIS A 149 12.13 -1.72 0.51
#